data_6580da9bf38189a1a89dcf3af8586557
#
_entry.id   6580da9bf38189a1a89dcf3af8586557
#
_cell.length_a   1.000
_cell.length_b   1.000
_cell.length_c   1.000
_cell.angle_alpha   90.00
_cell.angle_beta   90.00
_cell.angle_gamma   90.00
#
_symmetry.space_group_name_H-M   'P 1'
#
loop_
_entity.id
_entity.type
_entity.pdbx_description
1 polymer ?
#
loop_
_entity_poly.entity_id
_entity_poly.type
_entity_poly.pdbx_seq_one_letter_code
_entity_poly.pdbx_strand_id
1 'polypeptide(L)'
;SGFNEINNEFDDDPSICVVKGVEISAEYPTDSLHILGYDFKDFETVGHVLNELIDYRNRRNDMILQKMNDIGFTASMEELKKIAKGKAIGRPHFARLMVEKGYVKSIDEAFQKYLKDGAPLFVEKKRLKPEEAIELIKNAGGIAIMAHPFNIVDGLPLLPQGSPESLEGYIAKLVELGLDGVEAFYS
;
A
#
# COMPACT_ATOMS: atom_id res chain seq x y z
N SER A 1 11.26 -13.51 -4.71
CA SER A 1 11.04 -12.05 -4.82
C SER A 1 12.21 -11.46 -5.60
N GLY A 2 11.98 -10.38 -6.37
CA GLY A 2 13.03 -9.72 -7.16
C GLY A 2 14.28 -9.34 -6.37
N PHE A 3 14.12 -9.19 -5.06
CA PHE A 3 15.21 -8.98 -4.12
C PHE A 3 16.25 -10.12 -4.07
N ASN A 4 15.78 -11.38 -4.03
CA ASN A 4 16.69 -12.53 -4.00
C ASN A 4 17.41 -12.73 -5.35
N GLU A 5 16.75 -12.35 -6.45
CA GLU A 5 17.31 -12.40 -7.80
C GLU A 5 18.44 -11.39 -7.94
N ILE A 6 18.22 -10.13 -7.54
CA ILE A 6 19.22 -9.05 -7.61
C ILE A 6 20.42 -9.35 -6.69
N ASN A 7 20.21 -9.79 -5.46
CA ASN A 7 21.31 -10.16 -4.56
C ASN A 7 22.21 -11.24 -5.16
N ASN A 8 21.62 -12.29 -5.72
CA ASN A 8 22.39 -13.40 -6.30
C ASN A 8 23.19 -12.98 -7.55
N GLU A 9 22.77 -11.92 -8.24
CA GLU A 9 23.40 -11.48 -9.48
C GLU A 9 24.53 -10.46 -9.24
N PHE A 10 24.45 -9.64 -8.16
CA PHE A 10 25.35 -8.52 -7.92
C PHE A 10 26.12 -8.57 -6.59
N ASP A 11 25.94 -9.62 -5.78
CA ASP A 11 26.60 -9.74 -4.46
C ASP A 11 28.14 -9.76 -4.57
N ASP A 12 28.69 -10.19 -5.72
CA ASP A 12 30.13 -10.29 -5.98
C ASP A 12 30.70 -9.10 -6.77
N ASP A 13 29.89 -8.10 -7.16
CA ASP A 13 30.36 -6.93 -7.90
C ASP A 13 30.65 -5.75 -6.96
N PRO A 14 31.95 -5.45 -6.67
CA PRO A 14 32.31 -4.39 -5.74
C PRO A 14 32.00 -2.97 -6.25
N SER A 15 31.61 -2.82 -7.52
CA SER A 15 31.22 -1.53 -8.11
C SER A 15 29.75 -1.20 -7.88
N ILE A 16 28.94 -2.16 -7.42
CA ILE A 16 27.50 -2.01 -7.20
C ILE A 16 27.18 -2.15 -5.71
N CYS A 17 26.56 -1.12 -5.15
CA CYS A 17 25.98 -1.19 -3.81
C CYS A 17 24.46 -1.41 -3.91
N VAL A 18 24.00 -2.59 -3.48
CA VAL A 18 22.57 -2.91 -3.45
C VAL A 18 21.98 -2.49 -2.10
N VAL A 19 21.16 -1.46 -2.10
CA VAL A 19 20.43 -1.02 -0.91
C VAL A 19 19.03 -1.64 -0.92
N LYS A 20 18.74 -2.41 0.12
CA LYS A 20 17.44 -3.05 0.30
C LYS A 20 16.40 -2.02 0.73
N GLY A 21 15.22 -2.09 0.13
CA GLY A 21 14.14 -1.18 0.46
C GLY A 21 12.77 -1.82 0.38
N VAL A 22 11.81 -1.18 1.04
CA VAL A 22 10.40 -1.52 1.02
C VAL A 22 9.57 -0.25 1.00
N GLU A 23 8.42 -0.29 0.35
CA GLU A 23 7.39 0.74 0.45
C GLU A 23 6.18 0.17 1.20
N ILE A 24 5.86 0.77 2.33
CA ILE A 24 4.75 0.39 3.20
C ILE A 24 3.62 1.40 3.04
N SER A 25 2.44 0.93 2.60
CA SER A 25 1.22 1.74 2.61
C SER A 25 0.63 1.76 4.02
N ALA A 26 0.81 2.85 4.75
CA ALA A 26 0.24 3.09 6.06
C ALA A 26 -1.18 3.70 5.99
N GLU A 27 -1.90 3.68 7.10
CA GLU A 27 -3.23 4.31 7.20
C GLU A 27 -3.13 5.82 7.06
N TYR A 28 -4.05 6.39 6.30
CA TYR A 28 -4.26 7.82 6.22
C TYR A 28 -5.74 8.10 5.89
N PRO A 29 -6.35 9.18 6.43
CA PRO A 29 -7.80 9.42 6.32
C PRO A 29 -8.36 9.46 4.90
N THR A 30 -7.59 9.92 3.92
CA THR A 30 -8.06 10.08 2.54
C THR A 30 -7.69 8.92 1.63
N ASP A 31 -6.55 8.24 1.86
CA ASP A 31 -6.15 7.04 1.10
C ASP A 31 -5.06 6.26 1.84
N SER A 32 -3.80 6.53 1.55
CA SER A 32 -2.64 5.91 2.19
C SER A 32 -1.45 6.86 2.21
N LEU A 33 -0.76 6.87 3.32
CA LEU A 33 0.57 7.42 3.45
C LEU A 33 1.57 6.33 3.08
N HIS A 34 2.59 6.66 2.30
CA HIS A 34 3.64 5.70 1.99
C HIS A 34 4.91 6.01 2.79
N ILE A 35 5.41 5.00 3.49
CA ILE A 35 6.69 5.05 4.21
C ILE A 35 7.66 4.11 3.51
N LEU A 36 8.78 4.68 3.04
CA LEU A 36 9.89 3.91 2.49
C LEU A 36 10.82 3.49 3.62
N GLY A 37 11.20 2.22 3.64
CA GLY A 37 12.24 1.70 4.51
C GLY A 37 13.45 1.34 3.70
N TYR A 38 14.64 1.86 4.07
CA TYR A 38 15.90 1.55 3.40
C TYR A 38 16.92 0.99 4.39
N ASP A 39 17.86 0.22 3.87
CA ASP A 39 19.06 -0.30 4.58
C ASP A 39 18.76 -0.99 5.92
N PHE A 40 17.56 -1.55 6.09
CA PHE A 40 17.23 -2.33 7.26
C PHE A 40 17.97 -3.68 7.23
N LYS A 41 18.30 -4.21 8.42
CA LYS A 41 19.15 -5.41 8.59
C LYS A 41 18.36 -6.62 9.05
N ASP A 42 17.31 -6.40 9.83
CA ASP A 42 16.39 -7.47 10.25
C ASP A 42 15.30 -7.69 9.20
N PHE A 43 15.66 -8.52 8.19
CA PHE A 43 14.75 -8.92 7.11
C PHE A 43 13.68 -9.89 7.56
N GLU A 44 13.93 -10.65 8.60
CA GLU A 44 13.00 -11.67 9.09
C GLU A 44 11.79 -10.98 9.72
N THR A 45 12.00 -10.04 10.61
CA THR A 45 10.92 -9.28 11.26
C THR A 45 10.12 -8.47 10.25
N VAL A 46 10.79 -7.71 9.36
CA VAL A 46 10.09 -6.95 8.32
C VAL A 46 9.31 -7.88 7.38
N GLY A 47 9.93 -8.97 6.93
CA GLY A 47 9.31 -9.96 6.06
C GLY A 47 8.10 -10.63 6.69
N HIS A 48 8.13 -10.93 7.98
CA HIS A 48 7.00 -11.51 8.71
C HIS A 48 5.79 -10.57 8.67
N VAL A 49 5.96 -9.30 9.05
CA VAL A 49 4.88 -8.30 9.06
C VAL A 49 4.31 -8.08 7.64
N LEU A 50 5.19 -7.98 6.63
CA LEU A 50 4.75 -7.81 5.24
C LEU A 50 3.96 -9.04 4.73
N ASN A 51 4.36 -10.25 5.10
CA ASN A 51 3.64 -11.47 4.75
C ASN A 51 2.26 -11.51 5.41
N GLU A 52 2.11 -11.10 6.67
CA GLU A 52 0.80 -10.97 7.30
C GLU A 52 -0.13 -10.01 6.55
N LEU A 53 0.39 -8.87 6.08
CA LEU A 53 -0.38 -7.91 5.28
C LEU A 53 -0.79 -8.49 3.92
N ILE A 54 0.10 -9.27 3.29
CA ILE A 54 -0.18 -9.99 2.04
C ILE A 54 -1.27 -11.03 2.26
N ASP A 55 -1.17 -11.83 3.31
CA ASP A 55 -2.16 -12.86 3.65
C ASP A 55 -3.52 -12.25 3.96
N TYR A 56 -3.55 -11.11 4.66
CA TYR A 56 -4.78 -10.37 4.89
C TYR A 56 -5.38 -9.87 3.57
N ARG A 57 -4.56 -9.35 2.65
CA ARG A 57 -4.99 -8.93 1.31
C ARG A 57 -5.60 -10.09 0.54
N ASN A 58 -4.97 -11.27 0.57
CA ASN A 58 -5.47 -12.46 -0.11
C ASN A 58 -6.83 -12.86 0.45
N ARG A 59 -6.96 -13.01 1.76
CA ARG A 59 -8.25 -13.30 2.43
C ARG A 59 -9.32 -12.26 2.11
N ARG A 60 -8.96 -10.96 2.10
CA ARG A 60 -9.88 -9.91 1.71
C ARG A 60 -10.38 -10.07 0.27
N ASN A 61 -9.50 -10.43 -0.65
CA ASN A 61 -9.89 -10.67 -2.05
C ASN A 61 -10.85 -11.86 -2.17
N ASP A 62 -10.64 -12.93 -1.41
CA ASP A 62 -11.58 -14.07 -1.34
C ASP A 62 -12.94 -13.63 -0.78
N MET A 63 -12.96 -12.78 0.25
CA MET A 63 -14.20 -12.23 0.81
C MET A 63 -14.95 -11.33 -0.20
N ILE A 64 -14.24 -10.49 -0.96
CA ILE A 64 -14.87 -9.68 -2.02
C ILE A 64 -15.46 -10.59 -3.09
N LEU A 65 -14.74 -11.62 -3.50
CA LEU A 65 -15.18 -12.60 -4.49
C LEU A 65 -16.44 -13.33 -4.02
N GLN A 66 -16.46 -13.77 -2.77
CA GLN A 66 -17.64 -14.40 -2.17
C GLN A 66 -18.84 -13.44 -2.20
N LYS A 67 -18.68 -12.21 -1.74
CA LYS A 67 -19.75 -11.19 -1.77
C LYS A 67 -20.26 -10.91 -3.20
N MET A 68 -19.37 -10.90 -4.20
CA MET A 68 -19.79 -10.79 -5.62
C MET A 68 -20.71 -11.94 -6.02
N ASN A 69 -20.31 -13.17 -5.71
CA ASN A 69 -21.10 -14.36 -6.05
C ASN A 69 -22.44 -14.36 -5.29
N ASP A 70 -22.47 -13.91 -4.03
CA ASP A 70 -23.69 -13.84 -3.20
C ASP A 70 -24.75 -12.89 -3.80
N ILE A 71 -24.32 -11.84 -4.50
CA ILE A 71 -25.25 -10.91 -5.21
C ILE A 71 -25.48 -11.30 -6.67
N GLY A 72 -25.01 -12.50 -7.11
CA GLY A 72 -25.19 -13.01 -8.47
C GLY A 72 -24.16 -12.53 -9.48
N PHE A 73 -23.09 -11.87 -9.07
CA PHE A 73 -21.97 -11.50 -9.94
C PHE A 73 -20.95 -12.62 -9.99
N THR A 74 -21.20 -13.60 -10.86
CA THR A 74 -20.30 -14.76 -11.00
C THR A 74 -18.89 -14.33 -11.35
N ALA A 75 -17.92 -14.65 -10.50
CA ALA A 75 -16.52 -14.32 -10.67
C ALA A 75 -15.62 -15.40 -10.04
N SER A 76 -14.38 -15.50 -10.55
CA SER A 76 -13.39 -16.45 -10.04
C SER A 76 -12.03 -15.80 -9.81
N MET A 77 -11.21 -16.41 -8.96
CA MET A 77 -9.86 -15.96 -8.70
C MET A 77 -8.96 -16.07 -9.96
N GLU A 78 -9.19 -17.05 -10.81
CA GLU A 78 -8.46 -17.26 -12.07
C GLU A 78 -8.69 -16.08 -13.03
N GLU A 79 -9.91 -15.57 -13.12
CA GLU A 79 -10.22 -14.40 -13.94
C GLU A 79 -9.51 -13.16 -13.43
N LEU A 80 -9.52 -12.95 -12.11
CA LEU A 80 -8.79 -11.84 -11.48
C LEU A 80 -7.27 -11.92 -11.70
N LYS A 81 -6.69 -13.12 -11.61
CA LYS A 81 -5.27 -13.33 -11.90
C LYS A 81 -4.90 -12.99 -13.35
N LYS A 82 -5.77 -13.32 -14.31
CA LYS A 82 -5.58 -12.97 -15.74
C LYS A 82 -5.57 -11.44 -15.93
N ILE A 83 -6.50 -10.73 -15.28
CA ILE A 83 -6.57 -9.26 -15.34
C ILE A 83 -5.36 -8.62 -14.65
N ALA A 84 -4.91 -9.18 -13.53
CA ALA A 84 -3.79 -8.64 -12.75
C ALA A 84 -2.44 -8.84 -13.44
N LYS A 85 -2.31 -9.81 -14.36
CA LYS A 85 -1.07 -10.08 -15.12
C LYS A 85 0.17 -10.20 -14.24
N GLY A 86 0.08 -10.95 -13.15
CA GLY A 86 1.16 -11.14 -12.18
C GLY A 86 1.30 -10.03 -11.12
N LYS A 87 0.55 -8.94 -11.23
CA LYS A 87 0.50 -7.91 -10.18
C LYS A 87 -0.40 -8.34 -9.01
N ALA A 88 -0.22 -7.69 -7.86
CA ALA A 88 -1.06 -7.92 -6.70
C ALA A 88 -2.54 -7.56 -7.00
N ILE A 89 -3.45 -8.51 -6.72
CA ILE A 89 -4.88 -8.29 -6.93
C ILE A 89 -5.41 -7.27 -5.90
N GLY A 90 -6.22 -6.33 -6.38
CA GLY A 90 -6.88 -5.31 -5.56
C GLY A 90 -8.19 -4.85 -6.21
N ARG A 91 -8.93 -3.98 -5.52
CA ARG A 91 -10.26 -3.49 -5.97
C ARG A 91 -10.32 -3.03 -7.43
N PRO A 92 -9.30 -2.36 -8.02
CA PRO A 92 -9.34 -2.01 -9.44
C PRO A 92 -9.47 -3.22 -10.39
N HIS A 93 -8.93 -4.39 -10.01
CA HIS A 93 -9.05 -5.61 -10.81
C HIS A 93 -10.47 -6.18 -10.74
N PHE A 94 -11.13 -6.11 -9.58
CA PHE A 94 -12.54 -6.45 -9.43
C PHE A 94 -13.42 -5.52 -10.26
N ALA A 95 -13.18 -4.19 -10.18
CA ALA A 95 -13.91 -3.21 -10.98
C ALA A 95 -13.79 -3.50 -12.48
N ARG A 96 -12.57 -3.81 -12.97
CA ARG A 96 -12.34 -4.17 -14.36
C ARG A 96 -13.08 -5.45 -14.75
N LEU A 97 -13.03 -6.50 -13.89
CA LEU A 97 -13.77 -7.74 -14.14
C LEU A 97 -15.27 -7.51 -14.23
N MET A 98 -15.82 -6.64 -13.37
CA MET A 98 -17.24 -6.29 -13.40
C MET A 98 -17.64 -5.58 -14.70
N VAL A 99 -16.77 -4.73 -15.25
CA VAL A 99 -16.98 -4.09 -16.56
C VAL A 99 -16.91 -5.11 -17.67
N GLU A 100 -15.88 -5.98 -17.70
CA GLU A 100 -15.70 -7.01 -18.71
C GLU A 100 -16.88 -8.00 -18.78
N LYS A 101 -17.50 -8.27 -17.62
CA LYS A 101 -18.68 -9.14 -17.52
C LYS A 101 -20.03 -8.40 -17.72
N GLY A 102 -20.01 -7.10 -17.94
CA GLY A 102 -21.20 -6.30 -18.16
C GLY A 102 -22.09 -6.08 -16.92
N TYR A 103 -21.56 -6.31 -15.70
CA TYR A 103 -22.28 -6.04 -14.46
C TYR A 103 -22.38 -4.54 -14.17
N VAL A 104 -21.47 -3.75 -14.69
CA VAL A 104 -21.42 -2.29 -14.62
C VAL A 104 -20.89 -1.72 -15.93
N LYS A 105 -21.15 -0.43 -16.18
CA LYS A 105 -20.76 0.25 -17.42
C LYS A 105 -19.33 0.82 -17.38
N SER A 106 -18.82 1.11 -16.18
CA SER A 106 -17.51 1.72 -16.02
C SER A 106 -16.86 1.30 -14.69
N ILE A 107 -15.55 1.50 -14.59
CA ILE A 107 -14.78 1.31 -13.35
C ILE A 107 -15.30 2.25 -12.26
N ASP A 108 -15.60 3.49 -12.61
CA ASP A 108 -16.16 4.47 -11.67
C ASP A 108 -17.50 3.99 -11.10
N GLU A 109 -18.41 3.49 -11.95
CA GLU A 109 -19.67 2.90 -11.49
C GLU A 109 -19.44 1.72 -10.54
N ALA A 110 -18.47 0.86 -10.83
CA ALA A 110 -18.11 -0.27 -9.96
C ALA A 110 -17.70 0.22 -8.57
N PHE A 111 -16.85 1.24 -8.52
CA PHE A 111 -16.44 1.82 -7.23
C PHE A 111 -17.61 2.48 -6.51
N GLN A 112 -18.37 3.35 -7.18
CA GLN A 112 -19.44 4.11 -6.55
C GLN A 112 -20.55 3.23 -5.99
N LYS A 113 -20.93 2.17 -6.69
CA LYS A 113 -22.06 1.32 -6.30
C LYS A 113 -21.68 0.12 -5.43
N TYR A 114 -20.44 -0.40 -5.58
CA TYR A 114 -20.11 -1.72 -5.04
C TYR A 114 -18.84 -1.78 -4.21
N LEU A 115 -17.76 -1.04 -4.55
CA LEU A 115 -16.41 -1.28 -4.01
C LEU A 115 -15.91 -0.20 -3.06
N LYS A 116 -16.53 1.00 -3.05
CA LYS A 116 -16.15 2.07 -2.13
C LYS A 116 -16.55 1.72 -0.71
N ASP A 117 -16.07 2.52 0.23
CA ASP A 117 -16.38 2.39 1.64
C ASP A 117 -17.90 2.40 1.89
N GLY A 118 -18.39 1.49 2.73
CA GLY A 118 -19.80 1.29 3.01
C GLY A 118 -20.63 0.63 1.89
N ALA A 119 -20.06 0.33 0.71
CA ALA A 119 -20.76 -0.33 -0.38
C ALA A 119 -20.84 -1.86 -0.21
N PRO A 120 -21.76 -2.58 -0.92
CA PRO A 120 -22.03 -4.00 -0.68
C PRO A 120 -20.82 -4.94 -0.76
N LEU A 121 -19.88 -4.66 -1.66
CA LEU A 121 -18.67 -5.49 -1.85
C LEU A 121 -17.47 -4.94 -1.08
N PHE A 122 -17.65 -3.89 -0.29
CA PHE A 122 -16.56 -3.35 0.51
C PHE A 122 -16.09 -4.37 1.55
N VAL A 123 -14.79 -4.54 1.62
CA VAL A 123 -14.08 -5.23 2.69
C VAL A 123 -12.90 -4.36 3.08
N GLU A 124 -12.77 -4.09 4.35
CA GLU A 124 -11.73 -3.21 4.88
C GLU A 124 -10.33 -3.69 4.51
N LYS A 125 -9.42 -2.75 4.33
CA LYS A 125 -8.01 -3.02 4.03
C LYS A 125 -7.21 -2.88 5.33
N LYS A 126 -6.58 -3.95 5.79
CA LYS A 126 -5.63 -3.85 6.90
C LYS A 126 -4.38 -3.10 6.41
N ARG A 127 -3.99 -2.09 7.14
CA ARG A 127 -2.74 -1.33 6.97
C ARG A 127 -2.07 -1.18 8.32
N LEU A 128 -0.80 -0.88 8.32
CA LEU A 128 -0.13 -0.39 9.51
C LEU A 128 -0.49 1.08 9.71
N LYS A 129 -0.50 1.53 10.95
CA LYS A 129 -0.49 2.96 11.23
C LYS A 129 0.87 3.54 10.85
N PRO A 130 0.98 4.85 10.57
CA PRO A 130 2.26 5.47 10.25
C PRO A 130 3.35 5.22 11.29
N GLU A 131 2.99 5.34 12.58
CA GLU A 131 3.88 5.04 13.70
C GLU A 131 4.36 3.59 13.72
N GLU A 132 3.48 2.63 13.44
CA GLU A 132 3.83 1.20 13.40
C GLU A 132 4.77 0.89 12.22
N ALA A 133 4.57 1.55 11.06
CA ALA A 133 5.44 1.40 9.91
C ALA A 133 6.84 1.98 10.15
N ILE A 134 6.91 3.17 10.77
CA ILE A 134 8.18 3.81 11.14
C ILE A 134 8.90 2.93 12.17
N GLU A 135 8.21 2.53 13.24
CA GLU A 135 8.77 1.70 14.31
C GLU A 135 9.32 0.36 13.75
N LEU A 136 8.59 -0.29 12.85
CA LEU A 136 9.04 -1.52 12.20
C LEU A 136 10.36 -1.32 11.48
N ILE A 137 10.49 -0.25 10.68
CA ILE A 137 11.70 0.06 9.93
C ILE A 137 12.86 0.40 10.88
N LYS A 138 12.61 1.23 11.88
CA LYS A 138 13.62 1.65 12.86
C LYS A 138 14.12 0.49 13.72
N ASN A 139 13.23 -0.36 14.20
CA ASN A 139 13.58 -1.54 14.99
C ASN A 139 14.38 -2.56 14.16
N ALA A 140 14.14 -2.61 12.84
CA ALA A 140 14.94 -3.40 11.92
C ALA A 140 16.31 -2.76 11.58
N GLY A 141 16.65 -1.61 12.17
CA GLY A 141 17.91 -0.89 11.94
C GLY A 141 17.93 -0.11 10.64
N GLY A 142 16.77 0.23 10.08
CA GLY A 142 16.62 0.92 8.80
C GLY A 142 16.42 2.43 8.93
N ILE A 143 16.30 3.07 7.76
CA ILE A 143 16.00 4.49 7.56
C ILE A 143 14.57 4.60 7.05
N ALA A 144 13.73 5.38 7.74
CA ALA A 144 12.33 5.60 7.40
C ALA A 144 12.13 6.95 6.69
N ILE A 145 11.59 6.92 5.48
CA ILE A 145 11.38 8.11 4.64
C ILE A 145 9.90 8.21 4.27
N MET A 146 9.28 9.38 4.40
CA MET A 146 7.94 9.63 3.88
C MET A 146 8.01 9.83 2.36
N ALA A 147 7.30 8.99 1.61
CA ALA A 147 7.23 9.08 0.15
C ALA A 147 6.23 10.14 -0.29
N HIS A 148 6.51 10.79 -1.41
CA HIS A 148 5.64 11.74 -2.15
C HIS A 148 4.64 12.51 -1.26
N PRO A 149 5.12 13.33 -0.30
CA PRO A 149 4.29 13.93 0.75
C PRO A 149 3.15 14.80 0.23
N PHE A 150 3.26 15.39 -0.96
CA PHE A 150 2.18 16.21 -1.53
C PHE A 150 0.96 15.40 -2.00
N ASN A 151 1.09 14.08 -2.19
CA ASN A 151 -0.07 13.26 -2.58
C ASN A 151 -1.12 13.13 -1.46
N ILE A 152 -0.77 13.45 -0.21
CA ILE A 152 -1.70 13.46 0.92
C ILE A 152 -2.36 14.82 1.17
N VAL A 153 -1.93 15.88 0.47
CA VAL A 153 -2.39 17.26 0.71
C VAL A 153 -3.87 17.43 0.35
N ASP A 154 -4.38 16.68 -0.63
CA ASP A 154 -5.79 16.74 -1.04
C ASP A 154 -6.78 16.36 0.07
N GLY A 155 -6.30 15.77 1.16
CA GLY A 155 -7.10 15.42 2.33
C GLY A 155 -6.83 16.27 3.56
N LEU A 156 -5.84 17.14 3.51
CA LEU A 156 -5.57 18.08 4.59
C LEU A 156 -6.36 19.38 4.36
N PRO A 157 -6.99 19.96 5.40
CA PRO A 157 -7.54 21.29 5.29
C PRO A 157 -6.45 22.28 4.90
N LEU A 158 -6.79 23.32 4.10
CA LEU A 158 -5.90 24.43 3.79
C LEU A 158 -5.65 25.22 5.07
N LEU A 159 -4.67 24.77 5.85
CA LEU A 159 -4.33 25.35 7.14
C LEU A 159 -3.08 26.24 7.02
N PRO A 160 -2.91 27.22 7.90
CA PRO A 160 -1.69 28.03 7.93
C PRO A 160 -0.45 27.14 8.06
N GLN A 161 0.60 27.45 7.31
CA GLN A 161 1.89 26.77 7.42
C GLN A 161 2.34 26.74 8.89
N GLY A 162 2.84 25.58 9.33
CA GLY A 162 3.33 25.39 10.70
C GLY A 162 2.24 25.08 11.74
N SER A 163 0.94 25.02 11.36
CA SER A 163 -0.07 24.49 12.29
C SER A 163 0.14 22.97 12.49
N PRO A 164 -0.23 22.39 13.66
CA PRO A 164 -0.08 20.94 13.90
C PRO A 164 -0.81 20.06 12.91
N GLU A 165 -1.83 20.60 12.26
CA GLU A 165 -2.67 19.93 11.26
C GLU A 165 -2.20 20.17 9.83
N SER A 166 -1.21 21.07 9.60
CA SER A 166 -0.59 21.28 8.28
C SER A 166 0.30 20.10 7.92
N LEU A 167 0.71 20.02 6.63
CA LEU A 167 1.65 19.00 6.19
C LEU A 167 2.96 19.04 6.99
N GLU A 168 3.49 20.24 7.25
CA GLU A 168 4.70 20.43 8.05
C GLU A 168 4.51 19.97 9.50
N GLY A 169 3.37 20.30 10.11
CA GLY A 169 3.03 19.86 11.47
C GLY A 169 2.86 18.34 11.54
N TYR A 170 2.26 17.74 10.52
CA TYR A 170 2.14 16.29 10.43
C TYR A 170 3.50 15.60 10.26
N ILE A 171 4.35 16.12 9.37
CA ILE A 171 5.74 15.63 9.21
C ILE A 171 6.50 15.76 10.52
N ALA A 172 6.38 16.88 11.24
CA ALA A 172 7.04 17.07 12.53
C ALA A 172 6.65 15.97 13.55
N LYS A 173 5.38 15.60 13.63
CA LYS A 173 4.92 14.46 14.44
C LYS A 173 5.57 13.14 14.03
N LEU A 174 5.68 12.88 12.72
CA LEU A 174 6.33 11.67 12.25
C LEU A 174 7.84 11.65 12.55
N VAL A 175 8.50 12.82 12.53
CA VAL A 175 9.91 12.97 12.93
C VAL A 175 10.09 12.64 14.41
N GLU A 176 9.19 13.09 15.29
CA GLU A 176 9.18 12.70 16.71
C GLU A 176 9.04 11.19 16.93
N LEU A 177 8.37 10.50 15.98
CA LEU A 177 8.22 9.04 15.98
C LEU A 177 9.38 8.30 15.31
N GLY A 178 10.39 9.02 14.81
CA GLY A 178 11.61 8.44 14.24
C GLY A 178 11.69 8.45 12.70
N LEU A 179 10.82 9.22 12.02
CA LEU A 179 10.98 9.47 10.58
C LEU A 179 12.29 10.20 10.32
N ASP A 180 13.13 9.69 9.42
CA ASP A 180 14.46 10.24 9.13
C ASP A 180 14.43 11.30 8.01
N GLY A 181 13.40 11.30 7.16
CA GLY A 181 13.32 12.26 6.06
C GLY A 181 12.06 12.16 5.23
N VAL A 182 12.02 12.98 4.19
CA VAL A 182 10.92 13.04 3.21
C VAL A 182 11.48 13.02 1.79
N GLU A 183 10.72 12.46 0.87
CA GLU A 183 11.04 12.51 -0.55
C GLU A 183 10.75 13.93 -1.08
N ALA A 184 11.78 14.60 -1.62
CA ALA A 184 11.69 15.99 -2.07
C ALA A 184 11.39 16.12 -3.58
N PHE A 185 11.82 15.14 -4.39
CA PHE A 185 11.64 15.11 -5.84
C PHE A 185 11.03 13.78 -6.27
N TYR A 186 9.85 13.83 -6.84
CA TYR A 186 9.13 12.66 -7.37
C TYR A 186 8.24 13.10 -8.53
N SER A 187 7.87 12.17 -9.41
CA SER A 187 7.05 12.39 -10.62
C SER A 187 5.56 12.16 -10.38
#